data_83cd287f5e31d1dbfed14436faace766
#
_entry.id   83cd287f5e31d1dbfed14436faace766
#
_cell.length_a   1.000
_cell.length_b   1.000
_cell.length_c   1.000
_cell.angle_alpha   90.00
_cell.angle_beta   90.00
_cell.angle_gamma   90.00
#
_symmetry.space_group_name_H-M   'P 1'
#
loop_
_entity.id
_entity.type
_entity.pdbx_description
1 polymer ?
#
loop_
_entity_poly.entity_id
_entity_poly.type
_entity_poly.pdbx_seq_one_letter_code
_entity_poly.pdbx_strand_id
1 'polypeptide(L)'
;MHEIYNFKFCSTKFDKIIFFFSLRVYNFFRILWGIMIFNIYGTYSLYQLLGWVLVFVGLIVCNELARRTKIGGIIFFLAIPACLTIYFVILTVWGSVDSNSWAASNWTFTKMNSWFHYAKLYAATAGCIGFMMIKYGWGIGKQRWFKPFPFVIVAINILIACVSDFESAIKGAQAATEGTAGWWKSSEGVWLYGGWWNWVNGIAGLINIACMTGWWGIYTSKKKQDMLWPDMTWVYIIAYDVWNFEYTYNNLPTHSWYCGLALLLAPTFANLFWNKGGWIQNRANTLAIWCMFAQVVPYFQDALPFNVVTSVYGPAGDLSVATGATAPVTANPKAQGVIAILALAVNVIALAIIIRRSILQKKNPYTNEIFTDQRDFKEAMLRREE
;
A
#
# COMPACT_ATOMS: atom_id res chain seq x y z
N MET A 1 32.40 -21.37 28.83
CA MET A 1 33.32 -22.23 28.06
C MET A 1 33.43 -21.60 26.68
N HIS A 2 34.59 -20.97 26.44
CA HIS A 2 34.89 -20.28 25.16
C HIS A 2 35.42 -21.34 24.19
N GLU A 3 34.71 -21.60 23.10
CA GLU A 3 35.30 -22.25 21.93
C GLU A 3 35.90 -21.22 20.98
N ILE A 4 37.23 -21.17 21.00
CA ILE A 4 38.04 -20.36 20.08
C ILE A 4 38.16 -21.17 18.77
N TYR A 5 37.44 -20.74 17.73
CA TYR A 5 37.66 -21.30 16.38
C TYR A 5 38.94 -20.72 15.79
N ASN A 6 39.97 -21.57 15.70
CA ASN A 6 41.21 -21.32 14.99
C ASN A 6 40.93 -21.21 13.47
N PHE A 7 40.88 -20.00 12.91
CA PHE A 7 40.86 -19.78 11.48
C PHE A 7 42.29 -19.92 10.90
N LYS A 8 42.52 -21.00 10.16
CA LYS A 8 43.69 -21.09 9.26
C LYS A 8 43.55 -20.09 8.13
N PHE A 9 44.50 -19.18 8.01
CA PHE A 9 44.60 -18.20 6.95
C PHE A 9 44.71 -18.87 5.57
N CYS A 10 43.75 -18.63 4.69
CA CYS A 10 43.77 -19.05 3.30
C CYS A 10 44.57 -18.00 2.50
N SER A 11 45.49 -18.47 1.65
CA SER A 11 46.63 -17.66 1.18
C SER A 11 46.51 -17.17 -0.30
N THR A 12 45.34 -17.25 -0.92
CA THR A 12 45.19 -16.82 -2.32
C THR A 12 44.52 -15.44 -2.45
N LYS A 13 44.89 -14.71 -3.52
CA LYS A 13 44.30 -13.41 -3.85
C LYS A 13 42.77 -13.48 -4.04
N PHE A 14 42.27 -14.64 -4.44
CA PHE A 14 40.85 -14.95 -4.66
C PHE A 14 40.12 -15.09 -3.34
N ASP A 15 40.70 -15.72 -2.33
CA ASP A 15 40.10 -15.88 -0.99
C ASP A 15 39.97 -14.54 -0.27
N LYS A 16 40.91 -13.62 -0.49
CA LYS A 16 40.82 -12.25 0.03
C LYS A 16 39.68 -11.47 -0.60
N ILE A 17 39.41 -11.64 -1.89
CA ILE A 17 38.31 -11.00 -2.59
C ILE A 17 36.97 -11.54 -2.09
N ILE A 18 36.84 -12.87 -1.95
CA ILE A 18 35.64 -13.50 -1.41
C ILE A 18 35.42 -13.09 0.06
N PHE A 19 36.48 -13.01 0.85
CA PHE A 19 36.40 -12.56 2.25
C PHE A 19 35.96 -11.08 2.35
N PHE A 20 36.55 -10.18 1.52
CA PHE A 20 36.13 -8.76 1.49
C PHE A 20 34.72 -8.58 0.94
N PHE A 21 34.30 -9.38 -0.04
CA PHE A 21 32.93 -9.37 -0.56
C PHE A 21 31.95 -9.89 0.50
N SER A 22 32.28 -10.99 1.15
CA SER A 22 31.51 -11.56 2.26
C SER A 22 31.41 -10.60 3.45
N LEU A 23 32.51 -9.89 3.79
CA LEU A 23 32.50 -8.90 4.86
C LEU A 23 31.65 -7.66 4.52
N ARG A 24 31.67 -7.21 3.26
CA ARG A 24 30.82 -6.12 2.78
C ARG A 24 29.35 -6.54 2.74
N VAL A 25 29.07 -7.73 2.27
CA VAL A 25 27.72 -8.32 2.27
C VAL A 25 27.24 -8.52 3.71
N TYR A 26 28.08 -9.03 4.61
CA TYR A 26 27.78 -9.16 6.03
C TYR A 26 27.53 -7.80 6.71
N ASN A 27 28.36 -6.78 6.43
CA ASN A 27 28.15 -5.44 6.97
C ASN A 27 26.92 -4.76 6.35
N PHE A 28 26.60 -4.98 5.09
CA PHE A 28 25.38 -4.53 4.46
C PHE A 28 24.14 -5.20 5.10
N PHE A 29 24.18 -6.52 5.30
CA PHE A 29 23.12 -7.23 6.04
C PHE A 29 23.07 -6.84 7.51
N ARG A 30 24.18 -6.53 8.16
CA ARG A 30 24.20 -6.05 9.56
C ARG A 30 23.62 -4.64 9.67
N ILE A 31 23.79 -3.78 8.68
CA ILE A 31 23.12 -2.47 8.60
C ILE A 31 21.63 -2.64 8.33
N LEU A 32 21.24 -3.55 7.43
CA LEU A 32 19.85 -3.93 7.19
C LEU A 32 19.21 -4.62 8.41
N TRP A 33 19.95 -5.45 9.14
CA TRP A 33 19.50 -6.06 10.39
C TRP A 33 19.38 -5.05 11.53
N GLY A 34 20.12 -3.96 11.50
CA GLY A 34 19.94 -2.85 12.44
C GLY A 34 18.64 -2.08 12.23
N ILE A 35 17.98 -2.25 11.06
CA ILE A 35 16.65 -1.73 10.74
C ILE A 35 15.78 -2.92 10.32
N MET A 36 15.39 -3.75 11.28
CA MET A 36 14.35 -4.74 11.00
C MET A 36 13.03 -3.99 10.78
N ILE A 37 12.52 -4.05 9.55
CA ILE A 37 11.28 -3.37 9.17
C ILE A 37 10.07 -4.19 9.58
N PHE A 38 10.18 -5.54 9.54
CA PHE A 38 9.14 -6.47 9.91
C PHE A 38 9.65 -7.54 10.88
N ASN A 39 8.78 -7.97 11.78
CA ASN A 39 9.05 -9.04 12.73
C ASN A 39 8.69 -10.40 12.11
N ILE A 40 9.58 -10.91 11.25
CA ILE A 40 9.43 -12.21 10.58
C ILE A 40 10.51 -13.14 11.09
N TYR A 41 10.20 -13.90 12.14
CA TYR A 41 11.09 -14.95 12.64
C TYR A 41 10.35 -15.91 13.59
N GLY A 42 11.03 -16.98 13.94
CA GLY A 42 10.47 -17.99 14.81
C GLY A 42 9.69 -19.09 14.07
N THR A 43 8.88 -19.81 14.79
CA THR A 43 8.18 -21.02 14.33
C THR A 43 7.24 -20.79 13.15
N TYR A 44 6.69 -19.58 13.03
CA TYR A 44 5.67 -19.23 12.02
C TYR A 44 6.23 -18.52 10.78
N SER A 45 7.54 -18.29 10.70
CA SER A 45 8.15 -17.54 9.59
C SER A 45 7.81 -18.10 8.20
N LEU A 46 7.73 -19.43 8.05
CA LEU A 46 7.35 -20.06 6.80
C LEU A 46 5.90 -19.75 6.41
N TYR A 47 4.98 -19.78 7.35
CA TYR A 47 3.56 -19.45 7.11
C TYR A 47 3.39 -17.97 6.75
N GLN A 48 4.14 -17.09 7.40
CA GLN A 48 4.15 -15.65 7.13
C GLN A 48 4.64 -15.33 5.71
N LEU A 49 5.71 -16.01 5.27
CA LEU A 49 6.24 -15.87 3.90
C LEU A 49 5.28 -16.49 2.86
N LEU A 50 4.74 -17.69 3.14
CA LEU A 50 3.74 -18.31 2.25
C LEU A 50 2.47 -17.44 2.15
N GLY A 51 1.99 -16.89 3.25
CA GLY A 51 0.86 -15.97 3.26
C GLY A 51 1.11 -14.76 2.36
N TRP A 52 2.32 -14.19 2.42
CA TRP A 52 2.69 -13.09 1.54
C TRP A 52 2.66 -13.48 0.06
N VAL A 53 3.25 -14.62 -0.30
CA VAL A 53 3.25 -15.11 -1.68
C VAL A 53 1.83 -15.39 -2.17
N LEU A 54 0.98 -16.01 -1.35
CA LEU A 54 -0.41 -16.29 -1.68
C LEU A 54 -1.21 -15.00 -1.92
N VAL A 55 -1.03 -13.99 -1.07
CA VAL A 55 -1.69 -12.69 -1.26
C VAL A 55 -1.19 -12.00 -2.53
N PHE A 56 0.13 -11.94 -2.74
CA PHE A 56 0.73 -11.32 -3.91
C PHE A 56 0.24 -11.96 -5.22
N VAL A 57 0.33 -13.28 -5.32
CA VAL A 57 -0.12 -14.03 -6.51
C VAL A 57 -1.63 -13.98 -6.65
N GLY A 58 -2.37 -14.15 -5.56
CA GLY A 58 -3.84 -14.10 -5.54
C GLY A 58 -4.37 -12.75 -6.04
N LEU A 59 -3.76 -11.64 -5.62
CA LEU A 59 -4.13 -10.30 -6.08
C LEU A 59 -3.84 -10.11 -7.58
N ILE A 60 -2.72 -10.63 -8.07
CA ILE A 60 -2.41 -10.61 -9.51
C ILE A 60 -3.47 -11.38 -10.29
N VAL A 61 -3.76 -12.61 -9.89
CA VAL A 61 -4.74 -13.47 -10.59
C VAL A 61 -6.13 -12.85 -10.56
N CYS A 62 -6.62 -12.42 -9.40
CA CYS A 62 -7.93 -11.78 -9.27
C CYS A 62 -8.02 -10.48 -10.09
N ASN A 63 -6.95 -9.67 -10.09
CA ASN A 63 -6.90 -8.48 -10.94
C ASN A 63 -6.98 -8.82 -12.44
N GLU A 64 -6.25 -9.86 -12.88
CA GLU A 64 -6.33 -10.32 -14.29
C GLU A 64 -7.75 -10.79 -14.66
N LEU A 65 -8.41 -11.55 -13.80
CA LEU A 65 -9.79 -11.98 -14.00
C LEU A 65 -10.76 -10.79 -14.04
N ALA A 66 -10.61 -9.85 -13.12
CA ALA A 66 -11.48 -8.67 -13.02
C ALA A 66 -11.32 -7.72 -14.22
N ARG A 67 -10.09 -7.48 -14.70
CA ARG A 67 -9.82 -6.46 -15.72
C ARG A 67 -10.06 -6.94 -17.16
N ARG A 68 -9.78 -8.23 -17.46
CA ARG A 68 -9.78 -8.75 -18.84
C ARG A 68 -11.17 -8.89 -19.45
N THR A 69 -12.19 -9.04 -18.63
CA THR A 69 -13.56 -9.23 -19.09
C THR A 69 -14.54 -8.28 -18.42
N LYS A 70 -15.61 -7.91 -19.16
CA LYS A 70 -16.69 -7.10 -18.61
C LYS A 70 -17.40 -7.83 -17.46
N ILE A 71 -17.63 -9.14 -17.60
CA ILE A 71 -18.27 -9.97 -16.59
C ILE A 71 -17.40 -10.04 -15.33
N GLY A 72 -16.10 -10.28 -15.48
CA GLY A 72 -15.16 -10.27 -14.35
C GLY A 72 -15.22 -8.94 -13.57
N GLY A 73 -15.17 -7.81 -14.27
CA GLY A 73 -15.31 -6.50 -13.62
C GLY A 73 -16.65 -6.33 -12.89
N ILE A 74 -17.78 -6.77 -13.49
CA ILE A 74 -19.10 -6.72 -12.87
C ILE A 74 -19.14 -7.59 -11.60
N ILE A 75 -18.59 -8.80 -11.66
CA ILE A 75 -18.55 -9.70 -10.49
C ILE A 75 -17.73 -9.06 -9.37
N PHE A 76 -16.47 -8.66 -9.63
CA PHE A 76 -15.58 -8.18 -8.60
C PHE A 76 -15.94 -6.81 -8.06
N PHE A 77 -16.52 -5.89 -8.86
CA PHE A 77 -16.70 -4.49 -8.44
C PHE A 77 -18.15 -4.04 -8.32
N LEU A 78 -19.11 -4.90 -8.65
CA LEU A 78 -20.54 -4.63 -8.44
C LEU A 78 -21.20 -5.74 -7.61
N ALA A 79 -21.16 -7.00 -8.06
CA ALA A 79 -21.89 -8.08 -7.41
C ALA A 79 -21.32 -8.40 -6.02
N ILE A 80 -20.00 -8.66 -5.90
CA ILE A 80 -19.38 -8.98 -4.62
C ILE A 80 -19.53 -7.82 -3.62
N PRO A 81 -19.20 -6.55 -3.94
CA PRO A 81 -19.40 -5.45 -3.02
C PRO A 81 -20.86 -5.25 -2.59
N ALA A 82 -21.84 -5.47 -3.48
CA ALA A 82 -23.25 -5.40 -3.11
C ALA A 82 -23.62 -6.49 -2.08
N CYS A 83 -23.23 -7.73 -2.30
CA CYS A 83 -23.42 -8.82 -1.34
C CYS A 83 -22.74 -8.54 -0.01
N LEU A 84 -21.48 -8.02 -0.04
CA LEU A 84 -20.73 -7.68 1.17
C LEU A 84 -21.39 -6.51 1.92
N THR A 85 -21.94 -5.52 1.21
CA THR A 85 -22.67 -4.43 1.85
C THR A 85 -23.86 -4.96 2.65
N ILE A 86 -24.64 -5.88 2.09
CA ILE A 86 -25.75 -6.53 2.80
C ILE A 86 -25.22 -7.28 4.02
N TYR A 87 -24.16 -8.04 3.88
CA TYR A 87 -23.50 -8.77 4.98
C TYR A 87 -23.05 -7.82 6.10
N PHE A 88 -22.37 -6.72 5.77
CA PHE A 88 -21.90 -5.75 6.77
C PHE A 88 -23.05 -5.04 7.48
N VAL A 89 -24.12 -4.70 6.75
CA VAL A 89 -25.34 -4.11 7.37
C VAL A 89 -25.98 -5.08 8.36
N ILE A 90 -26.14 -6.35 7.95
CA ILE A 90 -26.70 -7.39 8.85
C ILE A 90 -25.82 -7.56 10.09
N LEU A 91 -24.50 -7.69 9.93
CA LEU A 91 -23.58 -7.82 11.07
C LEU A 91 -23.64 -6.62 12.01
N THR A 92 -23.64 -5.41 11.45
CA THR A 92 -23.66 -4.18 12.25
C THR A 92 -24.95 -4.03 13.02
N VAL A 93 -26.10 -4.20 12.36
CA VAL A 93 -27.40 -4.07 13.01
C VAL A 93 -27.61 -5.16 14.06
N TRP A 94 -27.39 -6.42 13.69
CA TRP A 94 -27.60 -7.54 14.61
C TRP A 94 -26.61 -7.55 15.77
N GLY A 95 -25.34 -7.34 15.51
CA GLY A 95 -24.31 -7.28 16.56
C GLY A 95 -24.47 -6.11 17.53
N SER A 96 -25.05 -4.99 17.06
CA SER A 96 -25.32 -3.83 17.92
C SER A 96 -26.59 -4.00 18.77
N VAL A 97 -27.58 -4.78 18.31
CA VAL A 97 -28.83 -5.00 19.03
C VAL A 97 -28.71 -6.14 20.05
N ASP A 98 -28.01 -7.21 19.72
CA ASP A 98 -27.85 -8.39 20.57
C ASP A 98 -26.37 -8.71 20.77
N SER A 99 -25.84 -8.34 21.92
CA SER A 99 -24.44 -8.57 22.31
C SER A 99 -24.07 -10.06 22.46
N ASN A 100 -25.07 -10.95 22.60
CA ASN A 100 -24.85 -12.40 22.69
C ASN A 100 -24.96 -13.10 21.32
N SER A 101 -25.26 -12.37 20.27
CA SER A 101 -25.41 -12.92 18.92
C SER A 101 -24.09 -13.39 18.33
N TRP A 102 -24.19 -14.30 17.35
CA TRP A 102 -23.05 -14.64 16.48
C TRP A 102 -22.47 -13.39 15.79
N ALA A 103 -23.31 -12.42 15.45
CA ALA A 103 -22.87 -11.19 14.80
C ALA A 103 -21.97 -10.36 15.72
N ALA A 104 -22.30 -10.23 17.00
CA ALA A 104 -21.51 -9.49 17.99
C ALA A 104 -20.12 -10.11 18.24
N SER A 105 -20.00 -11.44 18.15
CA SER A 105 -18.73 -12.16 18.29
C SER A 105 -17.94 -12.31 16.99
N ASN A 106 -18.49 -11.86 15.86
CA ASN A 106 -17.84 -11.98 14.56
C ASN A 106 -16.64 -11.05 14.45
N TRP A 107 -15.52 -11.54 13.92
CA TRP A 107 -14.29 -10.76 13.76
C TRP A 107 -14.45 -9.55 12.83
N THR A 108 -15.28 -9.64 11.79
CA THR A 108 -15.61 -8.51 10.93
C THR A 108 -16.26 -7.39 11.75
N PHE A 109 -17.22 -7.71 12.60
CA PHE A 109 -17.90 -6.74 13.46
C PHE A 109 -16.93 -6.14 14.50
N THR A 110 -16.13 -6.97 15.16
CA THR A 110 -15.27 -6.54 16.28
C THR A 110 -13.99 -5.83 15.85
N LYS A 111 -13.45 -6.12 14.66
CA LYS A 111 -12.14 -5.64 14.22
C LYS A 111 -12.16 -4.75 12.96
N MET A 112 -13.17 -4.91 12.11
CA MET A 112 -13.21 -4.25 10.79
C MET A 112 -14.45 -3.36 10.59
N ASN A 113 -15.26 -3.17 11.61
CA ASN A 113 -16.49 -2.38 11.57
C ASN A 113 -16.24 -0.91 11.93
N SER A 114 -15.30 -0.28 11.23
CA SER A 114 -14.96 1.14 11.43
C SER A 114 -15.19 1.96 10.16
N TRP A 115 -15.36 3.26 10.33
CA TRP A 115 -15.52 4.19 9.21
C TRP A 115 -14.37 4.13 8.21
N PHE A 116 -13.13 3.97 8.72
CA PHE A 116 -11.93 3.95 7.89
C PHE A 116 -11.90 2.76 6.93
N HIS A 117 -12.25 1.56 7.41
CA HIS A 117 -12.31 0.36 6.59
C HIS A 117 -13.38 0.47 5.49
N TYR A 118 -14.55 0.99 5.83
CA TYR A 118 -15.60 1.22 4.84
C TYR A 118 -15.24 2.32 3.85
N ALA A 119 -14.66 3.42 4.31
CA ALA A 119 -14.20 4.50 3.43
C ALA A 119 -13.18 3.98 2.40
N LYS A 120 -12.20 3.17 2.83
CA LYS A 120 -11.21 2.57 1.93
C LYS A 120 -11.83 1.59 0.93
N LEU A 121 -12.72 0.70 1.40
CA LEU A 121 -13.41 -0.24 0.52
C LEU A 121 -14.24 0.48 -0.54
N TYR A 122 -15.11 1.39 -0.13
CA TYR A 122 -16.05 2.03 -1.07
C TYR A 122 -15.37 3.06 -1.97
N ALA A 123 -14.36 3.78 -1.50
CA ALA A 123 -13.57 4.66 -2.36
C ALA A 123 -12.82 3.86 -3.45
N ALA A 124 -12.19 2.73 -3.09
CA ALA A 124 -11.53 1.87 -4.06
C ALA A 124 -12.54 1.25 -5.05
N THR A 125 -13.66 0.75 -4.56
CA THR A 125 -14.74 0.17 -5.39
C THR A 125 -15.33 1.20 -6.35
N ALA A 126 -15.63 2.42 -5.87
CA ALA A 126 -16.10 3.53 -6.70
C ALA A 126 -15.07 3.88 -7.79
N GLY A 127 -13.78 3.85 -7.45
CA GLY A 127 -12.70 3.99 -8.42
C GLY A 127 -12.76 2.94 -9.52
N CYS A 128 -12.86 1.66 -9.15
CA CYS A 128 -12.98 0.55 -10.10
C CYS A 128 -14.22 0.67 -11.00
N ILE A 129 -15.37 1.06 -10.45
CA ILE A 129 -16.62 1.29 -11.20
C ILE A 129 -16.40 2.43 -12.21
N GLY A 130 -15.83 3.56 -11.78
CA GLY A 130 -15.56 4.69 -12.66
C GLY A 130 -14.58 4.33 -13.78
N PHE A 131 -13.57 3.50 -13.51
CA PHE A 131 -12.67 2.98 -14.54
C PHE A 131 -13.38 2.06 -15.52
N MET A 132 -14.32 1.23 -15.07
CA MET A 132 -15.19 0.45 -15.94
C MET A 132 -16.11 1.34 -16.78
N MET A 133 -16.65 2.43 -16.21
CA MET A 133 -17.46 3.40 -16.95
C MET A 133 -16.68 4.02 -18.10
N ILE A 134 -15.42 4.41 -17.87
CA ILE A 134 -14.53 4.91 -18.93
C ILE A 134 -14.26 3.80 -19.96
N LYS A 135 -13.85 2.64 -19.50
CA LYS A 135 -13.45 1.49 -20.33
C LYS A 135 -14.53 1.00 -21.28
N TYR A 136 -15.74 0.88 -20.76
CA TYR A 136 -16.88 0.35 -21.52
C TYR A 136 -17.81 1.44 -22.07
N GLY A 137 -17.52 2.69 -21.78
CA GLY A 137 -18.35 3.82 -22.18
C GLY A 137 -19.75 3.76 -21.56
N TRP A 138 -19.86 3.50 -20.27
CA TRP A 138 -21.14 3.46 -19.57
C TRP A 138 -21.54 4.86 -19.07
N GLY A 139 -22.80 5.25 -19.32
CA GLY A 139 -23.35 6.49 -18.79
C GLY A 139 -22.43 7.70 -19.03
N ILE A 140 -22.07 8.38 -17.95
CA ILE A 140 -21.18 9.55 -17.95
C ILE A 140 -19.74 9.20 -18.34
N GLY A 141 -19.31 7.94 -18.28
CA GLY A 141 -17.99 7.50 -18.73
C GLY A 141 -17.67 7.75 -20.19
N LYS A 142 -18.69 8.06 -21.03
CA LYS A 142 -18.52 8.52 -22.42
C LYS A 142 -18.14 9.98 -22.51
N GLN A 143 -18.40 10.76 -21.46
CA GLN A 143 -18.26 12.21 -21.49
C GLN A 143 -16.80 12.63 -21.35
N ARG A 144 -16.38 13.63 -22.11
CA ARG A 144 -14.99 14.11 -22.07
C ARG A 144 -14.61 14.66 -20.66
N TRP A 145 -15.53 15.32 -20.00
CA TRP A 145 -15.28 15.87 -18.67
C TRP A 145 -15.06 14.82 -17.58
N PHE A 146 -15.49 13.57 -17.82
CA PHE A 146 -15.30 12.47 -16.88
C PHE A 146 -13.90 11.83 -16.99
N LYS A 147 -13.13 12.13 -18.04
CA LYS A 147 -11.77 11.59 -18.20
C LYS A 147 -10.85 11.79 -17.00
N PRO A 148 -10.82 12.96 -16.32
CA PRO A 148 -9.98 13.15 -15.13
C PRO A 148 -10.45 12.41 -13.86
N PHE A 149 -11.54 11.68 -13.91
CA PHE A 149 -12.05 10.94 -12.75
C PHE A 149 -10.99 10.04 -12.07
N PRO A 150 -10.09 9.32 -12.78
CA PRO A 150 -9.00 8.59 -12.14
C PRO A 150 -8.10 9.44 -11.25
N PHE A 151 -7.78 10.66 -11.66
CA PHE A 151 -7.05 11.59 -10.81
C PHE A 151 -7.83 11.92 -9.53
N VAL A 152 -9.10 12.28 -9.65
CA VAL A 152 -9.93 12.70 -8.50
C VAL A 152 -10.03 11.57 -7.47
N ILE A 153 -10.34 10.35 -7.89
CA ILE A 153 -10.52 9.23 -6.95
C ILE A 153 -9.21 8.78 -6.31
N VAL A 154 -8.10 8.84 -7.03
CA VAL A 154 -6.77 8.52 -6.47
C VAL A 154 -6.35 9.60 -5.48
N ALA A 155 -6.55 10.89 -5.81
CA ALA A 155 -6.26 12.00 -4.91
C ALA A 155 -7.07 11.89 -3.60
N ILE A 156 -8.35 11.55 -3.66
CA ILE A 156 -9.18 11.31 -2.45
C ILE A 156 -8.59 10.17 -1.61
N ASN A 157 -8.20 9.05 -2.22
CA ASN A 157 -7.60 7.94 -1.49
C ASN A 157 -6.26 8.30 -0.83
N ILE A 158 -5.45 9.14 -1.47
CA ILE A 158 -4.21 9.67 -0.91
C ILE A 158 -4.52 10.64 0.25
N LEU A 159 -5.49 11.55 0.09
CA LEU A 159 -5.89 12.49 1.13
C LEU A 159 -6.39 11.79 2.41
N ILE A 160 -7.16 10.70 2.29
CA ILE A 160 -7.58 9.89 3.44
C ILE A 160 -6.35 9.38 4.22
N ALA A 161 -5.30 8.95 3.52
CA ALA A 161 -4.06 8.50 4.17
C ALA A 161 -3.29 9.68 4.80
N CYS A 162 -3.20 10.83 4.11
CA CYS A 162 -2.56 12.02 4.67
C CYS A 162 -3.25 12.51 5.96
N VAL A 163 -4.59 12.49 6.00
CA VAL A 163 -5.36 12.84 7.21
C VAL A 163 -5.04 11.90 8.35
N SER A 164 -4.96 10.59 8.09
CA SER A 164 -4.56 9.60 9.08
C SER A 164 -3.13 9.81 9.59
N ASP A 165 -2.19 10.21 8.72
CA ASP A 165 -0.83 10.58 9.12
C ASP A 165 -0.84 11.81 10.05
N PHE A 166 -1.54 12.87 9.66
CA PHE A 166 -1.63 14.08 10.48
C PHE A 166 -2.33 13.82 11.82
N GLU A 167 -3.37 12.98 11.85
CA GLU A 167 -4.00 12.52 13.10
C GLU A 167 -2.98 11.81 13.99
N SER A 168 -2.21 10.86 13.44
CA SER A 168 -1.18 10.14 14.19
C SER A 168 -0.10 11.07 14.75
N ALA A 169 0.31 12.08 13.98
CA ALA A 169 1.28 13.08 14.43
C ALA A 169 0.75 13.89 15.62
N ILE A 170 -0.49 14.38 15.53
CA ILE A 170 -1.14 15.20 16.57
C ILE A 170 -1.39 14.36 17.81
N LYS A 171 -1.99 13.17 17.66
CA LYS A 171 -2.28 12.26 18.79
C LYS A 171 -1.01 11.76 19.46
N GLY A 172 0.06 11.46 18.70
CA GLY A 172 1.35 11.10 19.25
C GLY A 172 1.98 12.23 20.06
N ALA A 173 1.88 13.48 19.59
CA ALA A 173 2.36 14.64 20.34
C ALA A 173 1.57 14.85 21.64
N GLN A 174 0.26 14.71 21.63
CA GLN A 174 -0.58 14.77 22.83
C GLN A 174 -0.20 13.65 23.81
N ALA A 175 -0.10 12.42 23.34
CA ALA A 175 0.28 11.26 24.14
C ALA A 175 1.67 11.42 24.79
N ALA A 176 2.62 12.07 24.11
CA ALA A 176 3.94 12.36 24.68
C ALA A 176 3.85 13.34 25.87
N THR A 177 2.94 14.31 25.86
CA THR A 177 2.70 15.22 26.98
C THR A 177 1.94 14.56 28.13
N GLU A 178 1.14 13.52 27.85
CA GLU A 178 0.38 12.75 28.83
C GLU A 178 1.18 11.59 29.48
N GLY A 179 2.45 11.44 29.12
CA GLY A 179 3.35 10.44 29.72
C GLY A 179 3.40 9.08 29.03
N THR A 180 2.72 8.92 27.89
CA THR A 180 2.76 7.66 27.09
C THR A 180 3.80 7.68 25.96
N ALA A 181 4.73 8.63 26.00
CA ALA A 181 5.89 8.74 25.09
C ALA A 181 5.54 8.72 23.59
N GLY A 182 4.32 9.10 23.20
CA GLY A 182 3.87 9.12 21.81
C GLY A 182 2.98 7.93 21.39
N TRP A 183 2.73 6.99 22.30
CA TRP A 183 1.79 5.90 22.07
C TRP A 183 0.35 6.35 22.29
N TRP A 184 -0.50 6.12 21.30
CA TRP A 184 -1.92 6.41 21.35
C TRP A 184 -2.73 5.26 20.71
N LYS A 185 -4.01 5.16 21.05
CA LYS A 185 -4.89 4.10 20.55
C LYS A 185 -5.85 4.67 19.52
N SER A 186 -5.87 4.05 18.32
CA SER A 186 -6.79 4.44 17.24
C SER A 186 -8.24 4.04 17.55
N SER A 187 -9.19 4.55 16.77
CA SER A 187 -10.61 4.17 16.85
C SER A 187 -10.85 2.68 16.61
N GLU A 188 -9.95 2.02 15.88
CA GLU A 188 -9.97 0.57 15.64
C GLU A 188 -9.35 -0.24 16.79
N GLY A 189 -8.90 0.43 17.85
CA GLY A 189 -8.29 -0.20 19.02
C GLY A 189 -6.82 -0.62 18.84
N VAL A 190 -6.18 -0.21 17.75
CA VAL A 190 -4.75 -0.49 17.48
C VAL A 190 -3.88 0.56 18.12
N TRP A 191 -2.81 0.13 18.80
CA TRP A 191 -1.79 1.03 19.31
C TRP A 191 -0.90 1.53 18.18
N LEU A 192 -0.72 2.85 18.12
CA LEU A 192 0.11 3.54 17.16
C LEU A 192 1.15 4.40 17.88
N TYR A 193 2.34 4.49 17.31
CA TYR A 193 3.42 5.35 17.81
C TYR A 193 3.57 6.55 16.88
N GLY A 194 2.95 7.66 17.25
CA GLY A 194 2.94 8.90 16.46
C GLY A 194 4.14 9.79 16.73
N GLY A 195 4.56 10.52 15.70
CA GLY A 195 5.68 11.43 15.79
C GLY A 195 5.86 12.33 14.55
N TRP A 196 7.00 13.01 14.47
CA TRP A 196 7.34 13.92 13.37
C TRP A 196 7.38 13.23 12.00
N TRP A 197 7.66 11.94 11.93
CA TRP A 197 7.65 11.14 10.71
C TRP A 197 6.28 11.11 10.03
N ASN A 198 5.21 11.11 10.78
CA ASN A 198 3.86 11.19 10.23
C ASN A 198 3.59 12.55 9.56
N TRP A 199 4.08 13.67 10.12
CA TRP A 199 4.03 14.97 9.42
C TRP A 199 4.75 14.91 8.09
N VAL A 200 5.97 14.33 8.08
CA VAL A 200 6.80 14.21 6.89
C VAL A 200 6.10 13.37 5.82
N ASN A 201 5.49 12.25 6.21
CA ASN A 201 4.78 11.39 5.25
C ASN A 201 3.47 12.01 4.74
N GLY A 202 2.71 12.66 5.61
CA GLY A 202 1.51 13.40 5.19
C GLY A 202 1.84 14.47 4.14
N ILE A 203 2.94 15.22 4.32
CA ILE A 203 3.46 16.18 3.34
C ILE A 203 3.90 15.46 2.05
N ALA A 204 4.61 14.34 2.16
CA ALA A 204 5.01 13.54 1.00
C ALA A 204 3.79 13.07 0.20
N GLY A 205 2.69 12.70 0.85
CA GLY A 205 1.42 12.34 0.21
C GLY A 205 0.78 13.51 -0.55
N LEU A 206 0.79 14.72 0.01
CA LEU A 206 0.32 15.92 -0.69
C LEU A 206 1.17 16.22 -1.93
N ILE A 207 2.49 16.06 -1.84
CA ILE A 207 3.39 16.18 -2.98
C ILE A 207 3.11 15.08 -4.01
N ASN A 208 2.81 13.85 -3.57
CA ASN A 208 2.46 12.74 -4.46
C ASN A 208 1.22 13.04 -5.29
N ILE A 209 0.19 13.70 -4.72
CA ILE A 209 -0.98 14.17 -5.48
C ILE A 209 -0.55 15.14 -6.57
N ALA A 210 0.35 16.09 -6.27
CA ALA A 210 0.88 17.05 -7.25
C ALA A 210 1.75 16.39 -8.34
N CYS A 211 2.25 15.17 -8.10
CA CYS A 211 3.01 14.38 -9.07
C CYS A 211 2.15 13.62 -10.08
N MET A 212 0.83 13.61 -9.95
CA MET A 212 -0.06 13.01 -10.96
C MET A 212 -0.20 13.97 -12.16
N THR A 213 0.27 13.54 -13.33
CA THR A 213 0.31 14.35 -14.54
C THR A 213 -0.60 13.81 -15.64
N GLY A 214 -0.88 14.57 -16.69
CA GLY A 214 -1.64 14.10 -17.85
C GLY A 214 -3.08 13.65 -17.55
N TRP A 215 -3.85 14.42 -16.75
CA TRP A 215 -5.19 14.00 -16.30
C TRP A 215 -6.18 13.73 -17.42
N TRP A 216 -5.98 14.33 -18.59
CA TRP A 216 -6.80 14.11 -19.79
C TRP A 216 -6.28 13.00 -20.70
N GLY A 217 -5.06 12.49 -20.43
CA GLY A 217 -4.39 11.41 -21.14
C GLY A 217 -4.83 10.02 -20.67
N ILE A 218 -6.13 9.82 -20.50
CA ILE A 218 -6.70 8.54 -20.13
C ILE A 218 -7.23 7.85 -21.38
N TYR A 219 -6.78 6.63 -21.62
CA TYR A 219 -7.10 5.84 -22.81
C TYR A 219 -7.73 4.50 -22.46
N THR A 220 -8.41 3.91 -23.41
CA THR A 220 -8.94 2.56 -23.32
C THR A 220 -8.30 1.70 -24.41
N SER A 221 -7.83 0.50 -24.08
CA SER A 221 -7.33 -0.46 -25.07
C SER A 221 -8.45 -0.86 -26.06
N LYS A 222 -8.10 -1.21 -27.30
CA LYS A 222 -9.10 -1.58 -28.33
C LYS A 222 -9.99 -2.73 -27.87
N LYS A 223 -9.42 -3.75 -27.24
CA LYS A 223 -10.17 -4.87 -26.66
C LYS A 223 -10.95 -4.52 -25.39
N LYS A 224 -10.86 -3.28 -24.92
CA LYS A 224 -11.50 -2.79 -23.67
C LYS A 224 -11.10 -3.57 -22.41
N GLN A 225 -9.92 -4.15 -22.42
CA GLN A 225 -9.39 -4.87 -21.25
C GLN A 225 -8.78 -3.92 -20.23
N ASP A 226 -8.21 -2.80 -20.70
CA ASP A 226 -7.45 -1.89 -19.87
C ASP A 226 -7.92 -0.43 -20.01
N MET A 227 -7.95 0.26 -18.86
CA MET A 227 -7.88 1.70 -18.80
C MET A 227 -6.39 2.07 -18.59
N LEU A 228 -5.86 2.84 -19.49
CA LEU A 228 -4.45 3.20 -19.55
C LEU A 228 -4.26 4.67 -19.16
N TRP A 229 -3.29 4.93 -18.30
CA TRP A 229 -2.83 6.27 -17.98
C TRP A 229 -1.30 6.35 -18.21
N PRO A 230 -0.87 6.57 -19.47
CA PRO A 230 0.54 6.43 -19.88
C PRO A 230 1.50 7.38 -19.18
N ASP A 231 1.03 8.55 -18.75
CA ASP A 231 1.87 9.55 -18.07
C ASP A 231 2.24 9.15 -16.64
N MET A 232 1.59 8.12 -16.05
CA MET A 232 1.97 7.50 -14.78
C MET A 232 3.12 6.52 -14.99
N THR A 233 4.29 7.08 -15.25
CA THR A 233 5.54 6.35 -15.49
C THR A 233 6.20 5.91 -14.18
N TRP A 234 7.36 5.24 -14.26
CA TRP A 234 8.15 4.84 -13.10
C TRP A 234 8.48 5.98 -12.13
N VAL A 235 8.56 7.22 -12.63
CA VAL A 235 8.78 8.40 -11.78
C VAL A 235 7.66 8.52 -10.74
N TYR A 236 6.40 8.37 -11.16
CA TYR A 236 5.26 8.41 -10.26
C TYR A 236 5.12 7.12 -9.44
N ILE A 237 5.24 5.96 -10.09
CA ILE A 237 5.04 4.65 -9.45
C ILE A 237 5.96 4.47 -8.25
N ILE A 238 7.25 4.76 -8.40
CA ILE A 238 8.23 4.65 -7.29
C ILE A 238 7.89 5.65 -6.18
N ALA A 239 7.55 6.90 -6.54
CA ALA A 239 7.18 7.91 -5.55
C ALA A 239 5.96 7.51 -4.73
N TYR A 240 4.95 6.95 -5.38
CA TYR A 240 3.75 6.45 -4.74
C TYR A 240 4.03 5.20 -3.87
N ASP A 241 4.77 4.22 -4.40
CA ASP A 241 5.04 2.97 -3.69
C ASP A 241 5.83 3.23 -2.39
N VAL A 242 6.85 4.08 -2.43
CA VAL A 242 7.63 4.43 -1.24
C VAL A 242 6.81 5.22 -0.22
N TRP A 243 6.02 6.20 -0.67
CA TRP A 243 5.12 6.96 0.20
C TRP A 243 4.05 6.06 0.84
N ASN A 244 3.40 5.21 0.06
CA ASN A 244 2.32 4.35 0.57
C ASN A 244 2.86 3.23 1.48
N PHE A 245 4.08 2.75 1.22
CA PHE A 245 4.77 1.82 2.12
C PHE A 245 4.98 2.45 3.49
N GLU A 246 5.49 3.68 3.55
CA GLU A 246 5.69 4.40 4.81
C GLU A 246 4.37 4.60 5.56
N TYR A 247 3.31 5.06 4.86
CA TYR A 247 1.99 5.20 5.43
C TYR A 247 1.50 3.92 6.12
N THR A 248 1.62 2.79 5.46
CA THR A 248 1.17 1.51 6.02
C THR A 248 2.08 1.02 7.15
N TYR A 249 3.38 1.29 7.06
CA TYR A 249 4.35 0.93 8.08
C TYR A 249 4.06 1.61 9.41
N ASN A 250 3.70 2.89 9.38
CA ASN A 250 3.46 3.70 10.58
C ASN A 250 2.02 3.62 11.08
N ASN A 251 1.03 3.65 10.20
CA ASN A 251 -0.38 3.77 10.57
C ASN A 251 -1.18 2.46 10.49
N LEU A 252 -0.63 1.43 9.84
CA LEU A 252 -1.24 0.11 9.75
C LEU A 252 -0.21 -0.99 10.11
N PRO A 253 0.49 -0.88 11.25
CA PRO A 253 1.66 -1.70 11.54
C PRO A 253 1.34 -3.19 11.71
N THR A 254 0.11 -3.57 12.03
CA THR A 254 -0.35 -4.96 12.08
C THR A 254 -0.74 -5.54 10.71
N HIS A 255 -0.95 -4.68 9.71
CA HIS A 255 -1.43 -5.09 8.38
C HIS A 255 -0.42 -4.81 7.27
N SER A 256 0.65 -4.07 7.54
CA SER A 256 1.58 -3.55 6.53
C SER A 256 2.30 -4.64 5.73
N TRP A 257 2.50 -5.84 6.29
CA TRP A 257 3.11 -6.97 5.59
C TRP A 257 2.35 -7.34 4.31
N TYR A 258 1.02 -7.33 4.40
CA TYR A 258 0.16 -7.63 3.26
C TYR A 258 -0.25 -6.38 2.49
N CYS A 259 -0.80 -5.36 3.15
CA CYS A 259 -1.29 -4.17 2.45
C CYS A 259 -0.18 -3.20 2.02
N GLY A 260 0.94 -3.16 2.75
CA GLY A 260 2.08 -2.29 2.44
C GLY A 260 3.11 -2.91 1.49
N LEU A 261 3.15 -4.23 1.36
CA LEU A 261 4.08 -4.91 0.45
C LEU A 261 3.36 -5.73 -0.63
N ALA A 262 2.66 -6.82 -0.27
CA ALA A 262 2.06 -7.70 -1.27
C ALA A 262 1.06 -6.96 -2.18
N LEU A 263 0.14 -6.22 -1.56
CA LEU A 263 -0.86 -5.42 -2.27
C LEU A 263 -0.23 -4.29 -3.10
N LEU A 264 0.83 -3.67 -2.61
CA LEU A 264 1.50 -2.55 -3.29
C LEU A 264 2.33 -3.03 -4.47
N LEU A 265 3.06 -4.13 -4.30
CA LEU A 265 3.93 -4.67 -5.33
C LEU A 265 3.19 -5.42 -6.44
N ALA A 266 2.01 -5.99 -6.17
CA ALA A 266 1.25 -6.73 -7.18
C ALA A 266 0.91 -5.89 -8.44
N PRO A 267 0.33 -4.68 -8.36
CA PRO A 267 0.09 -3.82 -9.52
C PRO A 267 1.38 -3.32 -10.17
N THR A 268 2.43 -3.07 -9.37
CA THR A 268 3.73 -2.63 -9.86
C THR A 268 4.42 -3.72 -10.66
N PHE A 269 4.35 -4.97 -10.19
CA PHE A 269 4.83 -6.14 -10.92
C PHE A 269 4.06 -6.35 -12.24
N ALA A 270 2.73 -6.26 -12.21
CA ALA A 270 1.92 -6.38 -13.42
C ALA A 270 2.27 -5.29 -14.45
N ASN A 271 2.48 -4.04 -14.01
CA ASN A 271 2.92 -2.97 -14.89
C ASN A 271 4.33 -3.20 -15.44
N LEU A 272 5.25 -3.79 -14.66
CA LEU A 272 6.62 -4.07 -15.10
C LEU A 272 6.64 -5.08 -16.26
N PHE A 273 5.86 -6.16 -16.17
CA PHE A 273 6.02 -7.31 -17.04
C PHE A 273 5.03 -7.38 -18.21
N TRP A 274 3.75 -6.97 -18.03
CA TRP A 274 2.75 -7.17 -19.10
C TRP A 274 1.66 -6.11 -19.21
N ASN A 275 1.51 -5.18 -18.24
CA ASN A 275 0.42 -4.21 -18.28
C ASN A 275 0.90 -2.76 -18.19
N LYS A 276 1.80 -2.36 -19.09
CA LYS A 276 2.32 -1.00 -19.20
C LYS A 276 1.20 0.04 -19.36
N GLY A 277 1.27 1.09 -18.55
CA GLY A 277 0.26 2.16 -18.50
C GLY A 277 -1.03 1.81 -17.74
N GLY A 278 -1.22 0.55 -17.36
CA GLY A 278 -2.38 0.10 -16.58
C GLY A 278 -2.18 0.12 -15.07
N TRP A 279 -1.11 0.71 -14.56
CA TRP A 279 -0.75 0.63 -13.15
C TRP A 279 -1.85 1.16 -12.22
N ILE A 280 -2.44 2.33 -12.51
CA ILE A 280 -3.53 2.92 -11.71
C ILE A 280 -4.76 2.00 -11.66
N GLN A 281 -5.15 1.41 -12.79
CA GLN A 281 -6.24 0.44 -12.83
C GLN A 281 -5.93 -0.78 -11.97
N ASN A 282 -4.73 -1.36 -12.13
CA ASN A 282 -4.31 -2.51 -11.34
C ASN A 282 -4.27 -2.18 -9.84
N ARG A 283 -3.78 -0.98 -9.47
CA ARG A 283 -3.69 -0.53 -8.08
C ARG A 283 -5.07 -0.37 -7.43
N ALA A 284 -6.04 0.21 -8.13
CA ALA A 284 -7.41 0.32 -7.64
C ALA A 284 -8.08 -1.05 -7.52
N ASN A 285 -7.94 -1.91 -8.54
CA ASN A 285 -8.52 -3.24 -8.54
C ASN A 285 -7.99 -4.09 -7.38
N THR A 286 -6.67 -4.16 -7.21
CA THR A 286 -6.05 -4.93 -6.12
C THR A 286 -6.40 -4.38 -4.76
N LEU A 287 -6.51 -3.04 -4.60
CA LEU A 287 -6.94 -2.43 -3.35
C LEU A 287 -8.38 -2.81 -2.99
N ALA A 288 -9.32 -2.71 -3.95
CA ALA A 288 -10.71 -3.08 -3.71
C ALA A 288 -10.83 -4.58 -3.36
N ILE A 289 -10.14 -5.45 -4.10
CA ILE A 289 -10.13 -6.90 -3.86
C ILE A 289 -9.55 -7.21 -2.47
N TRP A 290 -8.43 -6.58 -2.09
CA TRP A 290 -7.83 -6.76 -0.78
C TRP A 290 -8.74 -6.29 0.36
N CYS A 291 -9.35 -5.11 0.22
CA CYS A 291 -10.29 -4.59 1.23
C CYS A 291 -11.47 -5.53 1.42
N MET A 292 -12.05 -6.08 0.36
CA MET A 292 -13.12 -7.07 0.44
C MET A 292 -12.68 -8.32 1.20
N PHE A 293 -11.51 -8.86 0.86
CA PHE A 293 -10.97 -10.06 1.51
C PHE A 293 -10.66 -9.80 2.99
N ALA A 294 -9.90 -8.75 3.29
CA ALA A 294 -9.43 -8.45 4.64
C ALA A 294 -10.57 -8.14 5.62
N GLN A 295 -11.67 -7.55 5.14
CA GLN A 295 -12.83 -7.26 5.99
C GLN A 295 -13.69 -8.50 6.28
N VAL A 296 -13.66 -9.51 5.43
CA VAL A 296 -14.43 -10.76 5.63
C VAL A 296 -13.61 -11.82 6.34
N VAL A 297 -12.29 -11.81 6.14
CA VAL A 297 -11.35 -12.79 6.71
C VAL A 297 -10.25 -12.06 7.52
N PRO A 298 -10.64 -11.22 8.51
CA PRO A 298 -9.65 -10.38 9.22
C PRO A 298 -8.62 -11.21 9.99
N TYR A 299 -8.99 -12.37 10.51
CA TYR A 299 -8.08 -13.26 11.24
C TYR A 299 -6.86 -13.70 10.40
N PHE A 300 -6.93 -13.66 9.07
CA PHE A 300 -5.78 -13.99 8.23
C PHE A 300 -4.58 -13.08 8.49
N GLN A 301 -4.83 -11.77 8.66
CA GLN A 301 -3.75 -10.81 8.92
C GLN A 301 -3.54 -10.50 10.41
N ASP A 302 -4.54 -10.80 11.26
CA ASP A 302 -4.53 -10.42 12.68
C ASP A 302 -4.23 -11.59 13.63
N ALA A 303 -4.18 -12.83 13.13
CA ALA A 303 -3.94 -14.00 13.96
C ALA A 303 -2.79 -14.86 13.45
N LEU A 304 -2.19 -15.64 14.38
CA LEU A 304 -1.23 -16.68 14.04
C LEU A 304 -1.89 -17.76 13.15
N PRO A 305 -1.17 -18.36 12.23
CA PRO A 305 0.29 -18.22 12.01
C PRO A 305 0.68 -17.17 10.97
N PHE A 306 -0.25 -16.42 10.40
CA PHE A 306 -0.02 -15.57 9.23
C PHE A 306 0.26 -14.10 9.55
N ASN A 307 -0.14 -13.60 10.72
CA ASN A 307 0.05 -12.20 11.05
C ASN A 307 1.54 -11.83 11.17
N VAL A 308 1.85 -10.62 10.71
CA VAL A 308 3.18 -10.01 10.81
C VAL A 308 3.01 -8.56 11.22
N VAL A 309 3.72 -8.14 12.25
CA VAL A 309 3.77 -6.75 12.70
C VAL A 309 5.04 -6.06 12.22
N THR A 310 4.99 -4.76 12.04
CA THR A 310 6.18 -3.95 11.75
C THR A 310 7.03 -3.79 13.00
N SER A 311 8.29 -3.39 12.82
CA SER A 311 9.20 -3.11 13.94
C SER A 311 8.90 -1.81 14.71
N VAL A 312 7.79 -1.14 14.39
CA VAL A 312 7.22 -0.09 15.24
C VAL A 312 6.85 -0.66 16.60
N TYR A 313 6.35 -1.90 16.63
CA TYR A 313 6.04 -2.60 17.87
C TYR A 313 7.29 -3.22 18.53
N GLY A 314 7.15 -3.62 19.79
CA GLY A 314 8.19 -4.30 20.56
C GLY A 314 8.71 -5.60 19.95
N PRO A 315 9.34 -6.47 20.77
CA PRO A 315 9.99 -7.69 20.27
C PRO A 315 9.07 -8.53 19.41
N ALA A 316 9.66 -9.22 18.42
CA ALA A 316 8.93 -10.11 17.54
C ALA A 316 8.19 -11.19 18.32
N GLY A 317 6.96 -11.45 17.89
CA GLY A 317 6.09 -12.44 18.56
C GLY A 317 5.28 -11.89 19.73
N ASP A 318 5.46 -10.64 20.15
CA ASP A 318 4.56 -10.00 21.12
C ASP A 318 3.26 -9.56 20.46
N LEU A 319 2.33 -10.49 20.31
CA LEU A 319 1.01 -10.26 19.73
C LEU A 319 0.04 -9.55 20.66
N SER A 320 0.37 -9.38 21.94
CA SER A 320 -0.45 -8.60 22.87
C SER A 320 -0.58 -7.16 22.39
N VAL A 321 0.47 -6.63 21.78
CA VAL A 321 0.48 -5.31 21.15
C VAL A 321 -0.47 -5.24 19.96
N ALA A 322 -0.47 -6.24 19.09
CA ALA A 322 -1.35 -6.30 17.92
C ALA A 322 -2.84 -6.41 18.32
N THR A 323 -3.14 -7.01 19.45
CA THR A 323 -4.51 -7.06 19.98
C THR A 323 -4.95 -5.78 20.69
N GLY A 324 -3.99 -4.86 20.93
CA GLY A 324 -4.28 -3.60 21.63
C GLY A 324 -4.58 -3.74 23.12
N ALA A 325 -4.22 -4.88 23.73
CA ALA A 325 -4.48 -5.14 25.15
C ALA A 325 -3.66 -4.21 26.06
N THR A 326 -2.42 -3.95 25.70
CA THR A 326 -1.50 -3.05 26.43
C THR A 326 -0.70 -2.21 25.47
N ALA A 327 -0.31 -0.99 25.89
CA ALA A 327 0.60 -0.17 25.11
C ALA A 327 1.97 -0.85 25.02
N PRO A 328 2.63 -0.86 23.84
CA PRO A 328 3.97 -1.37 23.72
C PRO A 328 4.97 -0.48 24.45
N VAL A 329 5.99 -1.10 25.03
CA VAL A 329 7.05 -0.36 25.74
C VAL A 329 8.20 0.08 24.84
N THR A 330 8.26 -0.49 23.63
CA THR A 330 9.34 -0.22 22.66
C THR A 330 8.76 0.17 21.32
N ALA A 331 9.46 1.08 20.64
CA ALA A 331 9.18 1.53 19.28
C ALA A 331 10.49 1.63 18.50
N ASN A 332 10.41 1.73 17.18
CA ASN A 332 11.58 1.95 16.32
C ASN A 332 11.48 3.31 15.57
N PRO A 333 11.64 4.44 16.29
CA PRO A 333 11.54 5.77 15.70
C PRO A 333 12.60 6.03 14.63
N LYS A 334 13.73 5.31 14.67
CA LYS A 334 14.76 5.41 13.62
C LYS A 334 14.27 4.84 12.31
N ALA A 335 13.64 3.66 12.32
CA ALA A 335 13.08 3.07 11.12
C ALA A 335 11.95 3.95 10.56
N GLN A 336 11.02 4.39 11.40
CA GLN A 336 9.92 5.29 11.02
C GLN A 336 10.45 6.57 10.36
N GLY A 337 11.41 7.23 11.01
CA GLY A 337 12.00 8.47 10.50
C GLY A 337 12.78 8.29 9.18
N VAL A 338 13.56 7.22 9.06
CA VAL A 338 14.32 6.93 7.82
C VAL A 338 13.39 6.69 6.65
N ILE A 339 12.34 5.88 6.84
CA ILE A 339 11.38 5.57 5.78
C ILE A 339 10.59 6.83 5.39
N ALA A 340 10.19 7.67 6.37
CA ALA A 340 9.48 8.93 6.10
C ALA A 340 10.34 9.94 5.32
N ILE A 341 11.62 10.10 5.68
CA ILE A 341 12.55 10.95 4.94
C ILE A 341 12.74 10.43 3.52
N LEU A 342 12.87 9.11 3.34
CA LEU A 342 12.98 8.50 2.03
C LEU A 342 11.73 8.75 1.18
N ALA A 343 10.54 8.61 1.76
CA ALA A 343 9.26 8.88 1.10
C ALA A 343 9.18 10.35 0.65
N LEU A 344 9.53 11.29 1.52
CA LEU A 344 9.55 12.71 1.16
C LEU A 344 10.58 12.99 0.05
N ALA A 345 11.81 12.48 0.18
CA ALA A 345 12.88 12.72 -0.79
C ALA A 345 12.51 12.23 -2.19
N VAL A 346 11.96 11.02 -2.31
CA VAL A 346 11.56 10.44 -3.61
C VAL A 346 10.42 11.24 -4.23
N ASN A 347 9.43 11.70 -3.43
CA ASN A 347 8.33 12.52 -3.92
C ASN A 347 8.79 13.93 -4.34
N VAL A 348 9.71 14.56 -3.61
CA VAL A 348 10.32 15.84 -4.01
C VAL A 348 11.12 15.70 -5.30
N ILE A 349 11.89 14.61 -5.47
CA ILE A 349 12.62 14.33 -6.71
C ILE A 349 11.65 14.15 -7.87
N ALA A 350 10.56 13.39 -7.68
CA ALA A 350 9.53 13.20 -8.71
C ALA A 350 8.91 14.54 -9.13
N LEU A 351 8.54 15.39 -8.16
CA LEU A 351 8.01 16.72 -8.42
C LEU A 351 9.02 17.60 -9.17
N ALA A 352 10.30 17.59 -8.76
CA ALA A 352 11.36 18.34 -9.44
C ALA A 352 11.54 17.90 -10.90
N ILE A 353 11.47 16.60 -11.19
CA ILE A 353 11.50 16.05 -12.55
C ILE A 353 10.31 16.58 -13.35
N ILE A 354 9.09 16.55 -12.78
CA ILE A 354 7.87 17.03 -13.43
C ILE A 354 7.97 18.53 -13.75
N ILE A 355 8.36 19.35 -12.77
CA ILE A 355 8.55 20.80 -12.96
C ILE A 355 9.57 21.07 -14.06
N ARG A 356 10.74 20.42 -14.02
CA ARG A 356 11.78 20.57 -15.05
C ARG A 356 11.25 20.22 -16.45
N ARG A 357 10.55 19.09 -16.58
CA ARG A 357 9.97 18.67 -17.86
C ARG A 357 8.91 19.62 -18.35
N SER A 358 8.04 20.10 -17.47
CA SER A 358 7.01 21.10 -17.76
C SER A 358 7.62 22.40 -18.33
N ILE A 359 8.67 22.90 -17.69
CA ILE A 359 9.40 24.11 -18.15
C ILE A 359 10.07 23.88 -19.51
N LEU A 360 10.81 22.78 -19.66
CA LEU A 360 11.53 22.47 -20.91
C LEU A 360 10.59 22.27 -22.09
N GLN A 361 9.45 21.63 -21.86
CA GLN A 361 8.44 21.36 -22.91
C GLN A 361 7.46 22.52 -23.08
N LYS A 362 7.48 23.53 -22.21
CA LYS A 362 6.50 24.63 -22.16
C LYS A 362 5.05 24.12 -22.09
N LYS A 363 4.81 23.06 -21.32
CA LYS A 363 3.51 22.42 -21.16
C LYS A 363 3.05 22.45 -19.71
N ASN A 364 1.75 22.67 -19.48
CA ASN A 364 1.16 22.44 -18.18
C ASN A 364 1.09 20.91 -17.93
N PRO A 365 1.72 20.38 -16.87
CA PRO A 365 1.82 18.94 -16.64
C PRO A 365 0.48 18.28 -16.33
N TYR A 366 -0.51 19.04 -15.89
CA TYR A 366 -1.82 18.51 -15.50
C TYR A 366 -2.76 18.33 -16.69
N THR A 367 -2.71 19.26 -17.62
CA THR A 367 -3.56 19.25 -18.83
C THR A 367 -2.92 18.54 -20.01
N ASN A 368 -1.61 18.35 -19.99
CA ASN A 368 -0.86 17.74 -21.08
C ASN A 368 -0.01 16.58 -20.56
N GLU A 369 0.23 15.61 -21.43
CA GLU A 369 1.20 14.54 -21.21
C GLU A 369 2.61 15.08 -21.38
N ILE A 370 3.48 14.83 -20.40
CA ILE A 370 4.85 15.33 -20.36
C ILE A 370 5.92 14.25 -20.43
N PHE A 371 5.51 12.97 -20.40
CA PHE A 371 6.42 11.81 -20.46
C PHE A 371 6.39 11.06 -21.79
N THR A 372 5.86 11.69 -22.87
CA THR A 372 5.64 11.09 -24.18
C THR A 372 6.89 10.53 -24.88
N ASP A 373 8.07 11.04 -24.52
CA ASP A 373 9.38 10.57 -25.02
C ASP A 373 9.87 9.31 -24.31
N GLN A 374 9.37 9.02 -23.12
CA GLN A 374 9.80 7.88 -22.31
C GLN A 374 9.33 6.54 -22.89
N ARG A 375 10.13 5.51 -22.65
CA ARG A 375 9.85 4.14 -23.08
C ARG A 375 8.53 3.62 -22.51
N ASP A 376 8.30 3.80 -21.21
CA ASP A 376 7.08 3.35 -20.54
C ASP A 376 5.81 3.94 -21.19
N PHE A 377 5.86 5.25 -21.50
CA PHE A 377 4.75 5.91 -22.18
C PHE A 377 4.49 5.30 -23.56
N LYS A 378 5.55 5.09 -24.35
CA LYS A 378 5.46 4.50 -25.68
C LYS A 378 4.92 3.07 -25.65
N GLU A 379 5.41 2.26 -24.72
CA GLU A 379 4.92 0.89 -24.50
C GLU A 379 3.44 0.87 -24.08
N ALA A 380 3.02 1.81 -23.23
CA ALA A 380 1.62 1.97 -22.87
C ALA A 380 0.72 2.35 -24.07
N MET A 381 1.23 3.21 -24.97
CA MET A 381 0.51 3.57 -26.19
C MET A 381 0.44 2.45 -27.22
N LEU A 382 1.47 1.59 -27.31
CA LEU A 382 1.39 0.37 -28.12
C LEU A 382 0.29 -0.56 -27.58
N ARG A 383 0.21 -0.71 -26.27
CA ARG A 383 -0.82 -1.50 -25.62
C ARG A 383 -2.24 -0.97 -25.80
N ARG A 384 -2.41 0.32 -26.07
CA ARG A 384 -3.70 0.88 -26.47
C ARG A 384 -4.23 0.28 -27.75
N GLU A 385 -3.35 -0.09 -28.67
CA GLU A 385 -3.72 -0.65 -29.97
C GLU A 385 -4.08 -2.15 -29.91
N GLU A 386 -3.78 -2.81 -28.81
CA GLU A 386 -4.21 -4.18 -28.52
C GLU A 386 -5.69 -4.21 -28.05
#